data_32c917d7157e33e666321032acbe0dde
#
_entry.id   32c917d7157e33e666321032acbe0dde
#
_cell.length_a   1.000
_cell.length_b   1.000
_cell.length_c   1.000
_cell.angle_alpha   90.00
_cell.angle_beta   90.00
_cell.angle_gamma   90.00
#
_symmetry.space_group_name_H-M   'P 1'
#
loop_
_entity.id
_entity.type
_entity.pdbx_description
1 polymer ?
#
loop_
_entity_poly.entity_id
_entity_poly.type
_entity_poly.pdbx_seq_one_letter_code
_entity_poly.pdbx_strand_id
1 'polypeptide(L)'
;MGRLTGRVALVTGAGRGIGAATAKRLAEEGAHVTLADLDVEGCQRVAEEIAALGSEATAVRCDVSQSADAQQAVDTAIEKFGQLDILVNNAGILRDNLIFKMSEDDWDAVLDVHLKGAFLCSRAAQKHMVERKYGRIVNLSSTSALGNRGQVNYSAAKAGMQGFTRTLAIELGPFGITANAVAPGFIDTDMTRATAQRLGVTPEQFQQGMSQMIPLRRVGQPSEVASVIAFLASEDASYVSGQIIYVAGGPAGVLM
;
A
#
# COMPACT_ATOMS: atom_id res chain seq x y z
N MET A 1 14.04 -21.12 -5.51
CA MET A 1 14.35 -19.80 -4.95
C MET A 1 13.17 -18.89 -5.23
N GLY A 2 12.75 -18.08 -4.25
CA GLY A 2 11.68 -17.11 -4.44
C GLY A 2 12.13 -15.95 -5.34
N ARG A 3 11.17 -15.26 -5.99
CA ARG A 3 11.44 -14.14 -6.91
C ARG A 3 12.13 -12.94 -6.25
N LEU A 4 12.04 -12.84 -4.91
CA LEU A 4 12.57 -11.73 -4.12
C LEU A 4 13.70 -12.15 -3.18
N THR A 5 14.33 -13.30 -3.43
CA THR A 5 15.43 -13.81 -2.59
C THR A 5 16.57 -12.79 -2.50
N GLY A 6 16.94 -12.43 -1.25
CA GLY A 6 17.99 -11.45 -0.96
C GLY A 6 17.57 -9.99 -1.12
N ARG A 7 16.28 -9.71 -1.34
CA ARG A 7 15.74 -8.35 -1.37
C ARG A 7 15.25 -7.92 0.01
N VAL A 8 15.22 -6.62 0.23
CA VAL A 8 14.71 -5.98 1.46
C VAL A 8 13.55 -5.05 1.11
N ALA A 9 12.43 -5.25 1.80
CA ALA A 9 11.22 -4.46 1.60
C ALA A 9 10.87 -3.65 2.85
N LEU A 10 10.37 -2.43 2.63
CA LEU A 10 9.66 -1.63 3.63
C LEU A 10 8.18 -1.54 3.23
N VAL A 11 7.29 -1.97 4.12
CA VAL A 11 5.85 -1.89 3.92
C VAL A 11 5.23 -0.98 4.98
N THR A 12 4.56 0.10 4.56
CA THR A 12 3.84 1.00 5.47
C THR A 12 2.39 0.56 5.66
N GLY A 13 1.83 0.79 6.86
CA GLY A 13 0.51 0.26 7.19
C GLY A 13 0.50 -1.27 7.24
N ALA A 14 1.57 -1.87 7.78
CA ALA A 14 1.85 -3.31 7.70
C ALA A 14 1.23 -4.14 8.82
N GLY A 15 0.61 -3.50 9.84
CA GLY A 15 0.07 -4.20 11.00
C GLY A 15 -1.18 -5.05 10.72
N ARG A 16 -1.88 -4.82 9.59
CA ARG A 16 -3.11 -5.53 9.20
C ARG A 16 -3.47 -5.40 7.72
N GLY A 17 -4.53 -6.09 7.31
CA GLY A 17 -5.17 -5.93 6.00
C GLY A 17 -4.22 -6.19 4.81
N ILE A 18 -4.26 -5.30 3.81
CA ILE A 18 -3.45 -5.41 2.59
C ILE A 18 -1.96 -5.31 2.91
N GLY A 19 -1.56 -4.43 3.86
CA GLY A 19 -0.16 -4.27 4.25
C GLY A 19 0.43 -5.55 4.85
N ALA A 20 -0.27 -6.16 5.80
CA ALA A 20 0.14 -7.43 6.42
C ALA A 20 0.20 -8.57 5.39
N ALA A 21 -0.82 -8.68 4.52
CA ALA A 21 -0.83 -9.69 3.45
C ALA A 21 0.32 -9.48 2.46
N THR A 22 0.62 -8.21 2.13
CA THR A 22 1.75 -7.84 1.27
C THR A 22 3.08 -8.24 1.91
N ALA A 23 3.30 -7.88 3.17
CA ALA A 23 4.52 -8.20 3.90
C ALA A 23 4.78 -9.71 3.92
N LYS A 24 3.75 -10.50 4.26
CA LYS A 24 3.83 -11.97 4.25
C LYS A 24 4.14 -12.51 2.86
N ARG A 25 3.47 -12.01 1.81
CA ARG A 25 3.72 -12.45 0.44
C ARG A 25 5.13 -12.12 -0.03
N LEU A 26 5.66 -10.95 0.28
CA LEU A 26 7.05 -10.60 -0.07
C LEU A 26 8.04 -11.52 0.66
N ALA A 27 7.78 -11.86 1.92
CA ALA A 27 8.57 -12.79 2.71
C ALA A 27 8.52 -14.23 2.16
N GLU A 28 7.34 -14.74 1.77
CA GLU A 28 7.16 -16.03 1.09
C GLU A 28 7.99 -16.13 -0.20
N GLU A 29 8.20 -14.99 -0.87
CA GLU A 29 9.02 -14.91 -2.08
C GLU A 29 10.51 -14.65 -1.79
N GLY A 30 10.91 -14.63 -0.51
CA GLY A 30 12.30 -14.61 -0.07
C GLY A 30 12.85 -13.23 0.30
N ALA A 31 12.01 -12.19 0.44
CA ALA A 31 12.44 -10.88 0.92
C ALA A 31 12.51 -10.85 2.45
N HIS A 32 13.45 -10.06 3.00
CA HIS A 32 13.36 -9.56 4.37
C HIS A 32 12.45 -8.32 4.42
N VAL A 33 11.69 -8.13 5.50
CA VAL A 33 10.65 -7.10 5.54
C VAL A 33 10.74 -6.22 6.78
N THR A 34 10.76 -4.90 6.57
CA THR A 34 10.50 -3.92 7.61
C THR A 34 9.03 -3.54 7.60
N LEU A 35 8.36 -3.74 8.73
CA LEU A 35 6.94 -3.52 8.95
C LEU A 35 6.74 -2.19 9.68
N ALA A 36 6.22 -1.18 9.00
CA ALA A 36 6.03 0.16 9.55
C ALA A 36 4.53 0.46 9.75
N ASP A 37 4.13 0.75 10.98
CA ASP A 37 2.74 1.09 11.32
C ASP A 37 2.70 1.89 12.63
N LEU A 38 1.58 2.56 12.90
CA LEU A 38 1.26 3.08 14.25
C LEU A 38 0.95 1.93 15.23
N ASP A 39 0.35 0.84 14.72
CA ASP A 39 0.07 -0.40 15.47
C ASP A 39 1.29 -1.33 15.46
N VAL A 40 2.23 -1.04 16.35
CA VAL A 40 3.47 -1.85 16.49
C VAL A 40 3.17 -3.29 16.90
N GLU A 41 2.17 -3.51 17.76
CA GLU A 41 1.78 -4.86 18.19
C GLU A 41 1.24 -5.68 17.00
N GLY A 42 0.48 -5.03 16.11
CA GLY A 42 0.07 -5.62 14.85
C GLY A 42 1.26 -6.02 13.98
N CYS A 43 2.24 -5.14 13.84
CA CYS A 43 3.48 -5.44 13.13
C CYS A 43 4.27 -6.58 13.77
N GLN A 44 4.33 -6.67 15.09
CA GLN A 44 5.02 -7.76 15.79
C GLN A 44 4.36 -9.12 15.51
N ARG A 45 3.03 -9.20 15.55
CA ARG A 45 2.31 -10.42 15.16
C ARG A 45 2.60 -10.84 13.72
N VAL A 46 2.64 -9.88 12.79
CA VAL A 46 2.99 -10.16 11.39
C VAL A 46 4.45 -10.60 11.25
N ALA A 47 5.36 -10.03 12.04
CA ALA A 47 6.77 -10.45 12.04
C ALA A 47 6.94 -11.89 12.54
N GLU A 48 6.19 -12.31 13.56
CA GLU A 48 6.18 -13.70 14.06
C GLU A 48 5.64 -14.67 12.98
N GLU A 49 4.58 -14.28 12.27
CA GLU A 49 4.05 -15.07 11.16
C GLU A 49 5.09 -15.20 10.02
N ILE A 50 5.83 -14.14 9.70
CA ILE A 50 6.90 -14.14 8.70
C ILE A 50 8.07 -15.03 9.15
N ALA A 51 8.44 -14.99 10.44
CA ALA A 51 9.48 -15.86 10.98
C ALA A 51 9.12 -17.35 10.86
N ALA A 52 7.84 -17.69 11.04
CA ALA A 52 7.33 -19.05 10.83
C ALA A 52 7.43 -19.53 9.37
N LEU A 53 7.51 -18.59 8.39
CA LEU A 53 7.74 -18.88 6.97
C LEU A 53 9.23 -19.05 6.63
N GLY A 54 10.13 -18.86 7.61
CA GLY A 54 11.58 -18.97 7.41
C GLY A 54 12.24 -17.69 6.85
N SER A 55 11.56 -16.54 6.90
CA SER A 55 12.12 -15.23 6.55
C SER A 55 12.29 -14.34 7.80
N GLU A 56 12.94 -13.20 7.64
CA GLU A 56 13.16 -12.23 8.71
C GLU A 56 12.34 -10.97 8.50
N ALA A 57 11.71 -10.50 9.59
CA ALA A 57 11.04 -9.20 9.59
C ALA A 57 11.40 -8.40 10.86
N THR A 58 11.26 -7.08 10.78
CA THR A 58 11.39 -6.17 11.92
C THR A 58 10.24 -5.20 11.94
N ALA A 59 9.72 -4.89 13.12
CA ALA A 59 8.63 -3.94 13.32
C ALA A 59 9.19 -2.57 13.75
N VAL A 60 8.63 -1.49 13.21
CA VAL A 60 8.95 -0.12 13.60
C VAL A 60 7.68 0.72 13.70
N ARG A 61 7.57 1.52 14.76
CA ARG A 61 6.51 2.52 14.86
C ARG A 61 6.75 3.61 13.84
N CYS A 62 5.74 3.93 13.03
CA CYS A 62 5.86 4.96 12.01
C CYS A 62 4.52 5.66 11.77
N ASP A 63 4.47 6.95 12.05
CA ASP A 63 3.47 7.85 11.51
C ASP A 63 4.00 8.39 10.17
N VAL A 64 3.50 7.88 9.07
CA VAL A 64 3.96 8.25 7.73
C VAL A 64 3.75 9.73 7.40
N SER A 65 2.86 10.45 8.11
CA SER A 65 2.67 11.89 7.96
C SER A 65 3.81 12.72 8.52
N GLN A 66 4.71 12.09 9.31
CA GLN A 66 5.87 12.71 9.96
C GLN A 66 7.17 12.36 9.22
N SER A 67 7.93 13.38 8.82
CA SER A 67 9.17 13.18 8.06
C SER A 67 10.22 12.39 8.84
N ALA A 68 10.31 12.61 10.15
CA ALA A 68 11.27 11.90 11.02
C ALA A 68 10.95 10.41 11.10
N ASP A 69 9.67 10.05 11.24
CA ASP A 69 9.24 8.65 11.34
C ASP A 69 9.45 7.92 10.00
N ALA A 70 9.13 8.59 8.87
CA ALA A 70 9.39 8.04 7.53
C ALA A 70 10.89 7.78 7.29
N GLN A 71 11.76 8.69 7.71
CA GLN A 71 13.21 8.48 7.65
C GLN A 71 13.65 7.33 8.56
N GLN A 72 13.18 7.30 9.82
CA GLN A 72 13.50 6.24 10.77
C GLN A 72 13.10 4.85 10.27
N ALA A 73 11.95 4.73 9.59
CA ALA A 73 11.52 3.45 9.02
C ALA A 73 12.47 2.96 7.92
N VAL A 74 12.98 3.86 7.09
CA VAL A 74 14.00 3.55 6.07
C VAL A 74 15.33 3.18 6.73
N ASP A 75 15.79 3.97 7.71
CA ASP A 75 17.04 3.72 8.43
C ASP A 75 17.00 2.36 9.14
N THR A 76 15.87 2.01 9.76
CA THR A 76 15.66 0.69 10.39
C THR A 76 15.84 -0.47 9.39
N ALA A 77 15.33 -0.32 8.15
CA ALA A 77 15.52 -1.34 7.11
C ALA A 77 17.00 -1.51 6.75
N ILE A 78 17.72 -0.39 6.61
CA ILE A 78 19.13 -0.38 6.22
C ILE A 78 20.03 -0.87 7.36
N GLU A 79 19.79 -0.44 8.58
CA GLU A 79 20.56 -0.86 9.76
C GLU A 79 20.38 -2.37 10.03
N LYS A 80 19.15 -2.88 9.88
CA LYS A 80 18.86 -4.29 10.14
C LYS A 80 19.31 -5.22 9.03
N PHE A 81 19.12 -4.83 7.76
CA PHE A 81 19.27 -5.72 6.61
C PHE A 81 20.33 -5.25 5.59
N GLY A 82 20.98 -4.11 5.82
CA GLY A 82 22.06 -3.60 5.00
C GLY A 82 21.62 -2.88 3.72
N GLN A 83 20.33 -2.88 3.36
CA GLN A 83 19.82 -2.30 2.11
C GLN A 83 18.32 -2.02 2.17
N LEU A 84 17.82 -1.31 1.15
CA LEU A 84 16.39 -1.18 0.88
C LEU A 84 16.16 -1.25 -0.65
N ASP A 85 15.45 -2.28 -1.09
CA ASP A 85 15.19 -2.55 -2.52
C ASP A 85 13.74 -2.24 -2.91
N ILE A 86 12.79 -2.43 -1.99
CA ILE A 86 11.34 -2.37 -2.26
C ILE A 86 10.69 -1.44 -1.23
N LEU A 87 9.93 -0.45 -1.71
CA LEU A 87 9.07 0.38 -0.88
C LEU A 87 7.61 0.17 -1.29
N VAL A 88 6.76 -0.22 -0.32
CA VAL A 88 5.32 -0.30 -0.50
C VAL A 88 4.63 0.78 0.34
N ASN A 89 4.16 1.84 -0.31
CA ASN A 89 3.37 2.91 0.31
C ASN A 89 1.91 2.47 0.41
N ASN A 90 1.57 1.75 1.49
CA ASN A 90 0.24 1.19 1.71
C ASN A 90 -0.54 1.89 2.83
N ALA A 91 0.12 2.55 3.77
CA ALA A 91 -0.54 3.22 4.89
C ALA A 91 -1.71 4.11 4.45
N GLY A 92 -2.82 4.04 5.18
CA GLY A 92 -4.00 4.81 4.83
C GLY A 92 -5.10 4.79 5.87
N ILE A 93 -5.94 5.82 5.84
CA ILE A 93 -7.10 6.01 6.72
C ILE A 93 -8.33 6.42 5.90
N LEU A 94 -9.51 6.29 6.50
CA LEU A 94 -10.76 6.83 5.97
C LEU A 94 -11.31 7.89 6.93
N ARG A 95 -11.74 9.01 6.36
CA ARG A 95 -12.49 10.08 7.00
C ARG A 95 -13.60 10.52 6.05
N ASP A 96 -14.52 9.57 5.80
CA ASP A 96 -15.58 9.74 4.80
C ASP A 96 -16.66 10.67 5.30
N ASN A 97 -17.01 11.67 4.49
CA ASN A 97 -18.17 12.52 4.71
C ASN A 97 -18.60 13.19 3.39
N LEU A 98 -19.84 13.65 3.31
CA LEU A 98 -20.27 14.49 2.18
C LEU A 98 -19.55 15.83 2.25
N ILE A 99 -19.26 16.45 1.10
CA ILE A 99 -18.43 17.66 1.01
C ILE A 99 -18.91 18.79 1.91
N PHE A 100 -20.21 18.97 2.05
CA PHE A 100 -20.79 20.03 2.89
C PHE A 100 -20.75 19.75 4.40
N LYS A 101 -20.27 18.56 4.80
CA LYS A 101 -20.08 18.13 6.20
C LYS A 101 -18.64 17.78 6.51
N MET A 102 -17.76 17.71 5.50
CA MET A 102 -16.36 17.35 5.69
C MET A 102 -15.63 18.50 6.38
N SER A 103 -14.91 18.20 7.44
CA SER A 103 -14.02 19.17 8.09
C SER A 103 -12.70 19.31 7.33
N GLU A 104 -12.00 20.44 7.51
CA GLU A 104 -10.65 20.63 7.01
C GLU A 104 -9.69 19.62 7.64
N ASP A 105 -9.85 19.33 8.94
CA ASP A 105 -9.03 18.32 9.65
C ASP A 105 -9.16 16.92 9.03
N ASP A 106 -10.39 16.50 8.64
CA ASP A 106 -10.59 15.21 7.96
C ASP A 106 -10.02 15.19 6.55
N TRP A 107 -10.06 16.32 5.86
CA TRP A 107 -9.40 16.51 4.56
C TRP A 107 -7.88 16.40 4.72
N ASP A 108 -7.28 17.20 5.60
CA ASP A 108 -5.84 17.26 5.80
C ASP A 108 -5.29 15.93 6.30
N ALA A 109 -5.95 15.29 7.27
CA ALA A 109 -5.53 13.99 7.79
C ALA A 109 -5.44 12.92 6.69
N VAL A 110 -6.40 12.88 5.77
CA VAL A 110 -6.39 11.91 4.67
C VAL A 110 -5.28 12.23 3.67
N LEU A 111 -5.11 13.48 3.27
CA LEU A 111 -4.03 13.86 2.36
C LEU A 111 -2.65 13.64 2.99
N ASP A 112 -2.48 13.99 4.24
CA ASP A 112 -1.23 13.85 4.98
C ASP A 112 -0.80 12.38 5.10
N VAL A 113 -1.70 11.48 5.44
CA VAL A 113 -1.35 10.06 5.56
C VAL A 113 -1.12 9.43 4.18
N HIS A 114 -2.02 9.65 3.22
CA HIS A 114 -1.95 8.96 1.94
C HIS A 114 -0.90 9.54 1.01
N LEU A 115 -1.02 10.83 0.67
CA LEU A 115 -0.22 11.44 -0.40
C LEU A 115 1.10 12.00 0.12
N LYS A 116 1.07 12.80 1.18
CA LYS A 116 2.28 13.32 1.81
C LYS A 116 3.11 12.18 2.43
N GLY A 117 2.48 11.21 3.09
CA GLY A 117 3.17 10.04 3.65
C GLY A 117 3.93 9.24 2.59
N ALA A 118 3.29 8.95 1.45
CA ALA A 118 3.97 8.31 0.33
C ALA A 118 5.13 9.14 -0.23
N PHE A 119 4.96 10.45 -0.30
CA PHE A 119 6.05 11.36 -0.68
C PHE A 119 7.22 11.29 0.31
N LEU A 120 6.96 11.36 1.62
CA LEU A 120 8.00 11.35 2.65
C LEU A 120 8.77 10.02 2.65
N CYS A 121 8.08 8.88 2.61
CA CYS A 121 8.71 7.57 2.55
C CYS A 121 9.50 7.38 1.24
N SER A 122 8.95 7.80 0.09
CA SER A 122 9.66 7.71 -1.20
C SER A 122 10.90 8.61 -1.23
N ARG A 123 10.82 9.83 -0.67
CA ARG A 123 11.95 10.75 -0.55
C ARG A 123 13.07 10.19 0.32
N ALA A 124 12.73 9.52 1.42
CA ALA A 124 13.71 8.87 2.28
C ALA A 124 14.37 7.66 1.57
N ALA A 125 13.55 6.79 0.96
CA ALA A 125 14.03 5.56 0.35
C ALA A 125 14.86 5.79 -0.93
N GLN A 126 14.47 6.76 -1.78
CA GLN A 126 15.07 6.96 -3.10
C GLN A 126 16.58 7.22 -3.05
N LYS A 127 17.09 7.86 -2.00
CA LYS A 127 18.53 8.14 -1.86
C LYS A 127 19.35 6.85 -1.95
N HIS A 128 18.97 5.85 -1.17
CA HIS A 128 19.65 4.56 -1.13
C HIS A 128 19.42 3.75 -2.41
N MET A 129 18.20 3.81 -2.98
CA MET A 129 17.88 3.13 -4.24
C MET A 129 18.69 3.72 -5.42
N VAL A 130 18.86 5.05 -5.48
CA VAL A 130 19.66 5.75 -6.52
C VAL A 130 21.15 5.39 -6.42
N GLU A 131 21.72 5.38 -5.21
CA GLU A 131 23.11 4.98 -4.96
C GLU A 131 23.39 3.54 -5.43
N ARG A 132 22.40 2.64 -5.22
CA ARG A 132 22.49 1.23 -5.60
C ARG A 132 22.05 0.95 -7.06
N LYS A 133 21.48 1.94 -7.75
CA LYS A 133 20.88 1.83 -9.10
C LYS A 133 19.85 0.71 -9.19
N TYR A 134 19.07 0.56 -8.14
CA TYR A 134 18.01 -0.44 -8.04
C TYR A 134 16.93 0.02 -7.05
N GLY A 135 15.67 -0.14 -7.44
CA GLY A 135 14.52 0.10 -6.56
C GLY A 135 13.21 -0.29 -7.20
N ARG A 136 12.25 -0.65 -6.35
CA ARG A 136 10.86 -0.95 -6.71
C ARG A 136 9.95 -0.19 -5.76
N ILE A 137 9.22 0.79 -6.28
CA ILE A 137 8.25 1.57 -5.49
C ILE A 137 6.85 1.17 -5.93
N VAL A 138 6.03 0.69 -5.00
CA VAL A 138 4.64 0.34 -5.24
C VAL A 138 3.73 1.17 -4.35
N ASN A 139 2.90 2.00 -4.95
CA ASN A 139 1.97 2.88 -4.27
C ASN A 139 0.56 2.31 -4.26
N LEU A 140 -0.15 2.37 -3.12
CA LEU A 140 -1.55 1.96 -3.05
C LEU A 140 -2.47 3.14 -3.42
N SER A 141 -3.02 3.07 -4.65
CA SER A 141 -4.15 3.89 -5.10
C SER A 141 -5.48 3.23 -4.69
N SER A 142 -6.54 3.42 -5.43
CA SER A 142 -7.86 2.83 -5.24
C SER A 142 -8.71 3.06 -6.50
N THR A 143 -9.75 2.25 -6.72
CA THR A 143 -10.83 2.57 -7.66
C THR A 143 -11.54 3.87 -7.30
N SER A 144 -11.54 4.29 -6.02
CA SER A 144 -12.08 5.59 -5.57
C SER A 144 -11.35 6.81 -6.18
N ALA A 145 -10.17 6.63 -6.77
CA ALA A 145 -9.51 7.67 -7.58
C ALA A 145 -10.35 8.14 -8.77
N LEU A 146 -11.32 7.34 -9.22
CA LEU A 146 -12.26 7.67 -10.29
C LEU A 146 -13.53 8.37 -9.79
N GLY A 147 -13.63 8.59 -8.48
CA GLY A 147 -14.75 9.20 -7.79
C GLY A 147 -15.54 8.20 -6.97
N ASN A 148 -15.86 8.60 -5.71
CA ASN A 148 -16.75 7.84 -4.84
C ASN A 148 -17.50 8.81 -3.92
N ARG A 149 -18.82 8.62 -3.79
CA ARG A 149 -19.66 9.48 -2.98
C ARG A 149 -19.24 9.45 -1.50
N GLY A 150 -19.03 10.63 -0.91
CA GLY A 150 -18.59 10.78 0.47
C GLY A 150 -17.09 10.65 0.70
N GLN A 151 -16.29 10.50 -0.37
CA GLN A 151 -14.85 10.31 -0.29
C GLN A 151 -14.06 11.39 -1.06
N VAL A 152 -14.49 12.64 -1.01
CA VAL A 152 -13.82 13.69 -1.79
C VAL A 152 -12.33 13.84 -1.42
N ASN A 153 -11.97 13.74 -0.14
CA ASN A 153 -10.59 13.73 0.36
C ASN A 153 -9.82 12.49 -0.10
N TYR A 154 -10.40 11.30 0.12
CA TYR A 154 -9.79 10.03 -0.23
C TYR A 154 -9.61 9.88 -1.75
N SER A 155 -10.64 10.24 -2.53
CA SER A 155 -10.57 10.23 -4.01
C SER A 155 -9.50 11.18 -4.53
N ALA A 156 -9.40 12.38 -3.96
CA ALA A 156 -8.36 13.35 -4.31
C ALA A 156 -6.95 12.79 -4.00
N ALA A 157 -6.75 12.23 -2.79
CA ALA A 157 -5.49 11.63 -2.40
C ALA A 157 -5.10 10.45 -3.32
N LYS A 158 -6.06 9.56 -3.63
CA LYS A 158 -5.81 8.37 -4.46
C LYS A 158 -5.63 8.69 -5.95
N ALA A 159 -6.27 9.74 -6.46
CA ALA A 159 -6.01 10.28 -7.79
C ALA A 159 -4.63 10.98 -7.85
N GLY A 160 -4.30 11.78 -6.83
CA GLY A 160 -2.97 12.38 -6.67
C GLY A 160 -1.85 11.35 -6.64
N MET A 161 -2.08 10.20 -5.98
CA MET A 161 -1.15 9.07 -5.95
C MET A 161 -0.81 8.53 -7.34
N GLN A 162 -1.77 8.54 -8.28
CA GLN A 162 -1.53 8.09 -9.65
C GLN A 162 -0.61 9.06 -10.42
N GLY A 163 -0.81 10.37 -10.25
CA GLY A 163 0.08 11.40 -10.80
C GLY A 163 1.48 11.33 -10.20
N PHE A 164 1.55 11.22 -8.86
CA PHE A 164 2.80 11.04 -8.12
C PHE A 164 3.59 9.82 -8.62
N THR A 165 2.94 8.69 -8.79
CA THR A 165 3.57 7.46 -9.30
C THR A 165 4.20 7.64 -10.68
N ARG A 166 3.49 8.29 -11.62
CA ARG A 166 4.01 8.54 -12.97
C ARG A 166 5.23 9.45 -12.95
N THR A 167 5.21 10.47 -12.10
CA THR A 167 6.35 11.39 -11.95
C THR A 167 7.56 10.67 -11.36
N LEU A 168 7.38 9.85 -10.31
CA LEU A 168 8.47 9.03 -9.77
C LEU A 168 9.08 8.10 -10.83
N ALA A 169 8.25 7.48 -11.66
CA ALA A 169 8.73 6.60 -12.74
C ALA A 169 9.62 7.34 -13.75
N ILE A 170 9.29 8.61 -14.06
CA ILE A 170 10.09 9.45 -14.96
C ILE A 170 11.40 9.87 -14.30
N GLU A 171 11.34 10.37 -13.06
CA GLU A 171 12.50 10.95 -12.36
C GLU A 171 13.49 9.88 -11.92
N LEU A 172 13.02 8.71 -11.49
CA LEU A 172 13.85 7.66 -10.93
C LEU A 172 14.23 6.56 -11.93
N GLY A 173 13.54 6.49 -13.07
CA GLY A 173 13.83 5.53 -14.15
C GLY A 173 15.28 5.51 -14.61
N PRO A 174 15.96 6.67 -14.81
CA PRO A 174 17.38 6.71 -15.19
C PRO A 174 18.33 6.01 -14.20
N PHE A 175 17.85 5.75 -12.97
CA PHE A 175 18.61 5.07 -11.92
C PHE A 175 18.22 3.60 -11.73
N GLY A 176 17.48 3.00 -12.69
CA GLY A 176 17.05 1.60 -12.60
C GLY A 176 15.90 1.33 -11.60
N ILE A 177 15.18 2.39 -11.21
CA ILE A 177 14.08 2.30 -10.25
C ILE A 177 12.75 2.32 -11.01
N THR A 178 11.86 1.37 -10.73
CA THR A 178 10.48 1.42 -11.24
C THR A 178 9.53 1.93 -10.16
N ALA A 179 8.51 2.67 -10.57
CA ALA A 179 7.44 3.12 -9.69
C ALA A 179 6.08 2.81 -10.32
N ASN A 180 5.24 2.06 -9.61
CA ASN A 180 3.92 1.67 -10.08
C ASN A 180 2.87 1.87 -8.98
N ALA A 181 1.60 1.93 -9.35
CA ALA A 181 0.50 1.93 -8.40
C ALA A 181 -0.41 0.72 -8.59
N VAL A 182 -0.84 0.15 -7.48
CA VAL A 182 -1.94 -0.81 -7.43
C VAL A 182 -3.18 -0.08 -6.95
N ALA A 183 -4.30 -0.26 -7.63
CA ALA A 183 -5.57 0.38 -7.34
C ALA A 183 -6.62 -0.70 -6.99
N PRO A 184 -6.73 -1.10 -5.71
CA PRO A 184 -7.73 -2.08 -5.29
C PRO A 184 -9.15 -1.55 -5.47
N GLY A 185 -10.08 -2.46 -5.79
CA GLY A 185 -11.50 -2.25 -5.65
C GLY A 185 -11.96 -2.59 -4.23
N PHE A 186 -13.08 -3.30 -4.13
CA PHE A 186 -13.60 -3.71 -2.84
C PHE A 186 -12.89 -4.97 -2.32
N ILE A 187 -12.08 -4.80 -1.27
CA ILE A 187 -11.28 -5.86 -0.64
C ILE A 187 -11.78 -6.10 0.78
N ASP A 188 -11.92 -7.35 1.20
CA ASP A 188 -12.30 -7.73 2.57
C ASP A 188 -11.16 -7.42 3.55
N THR A 189 -11.29 -6.33 4.27
CA THR A 189 -10.33 -5.84 5.26
C THR A 189 -11.07 -5.30 6.48
N ASP A 190 -10.36 -5.07 7.59
CA ASP A 190 -10.94 -4.40 8.76
C ASP A 190 -11.50 -3.01 8.43
N MET A 191 -10.87 -2.30 7.49
CA MET A 191 -11.33 -0.99 7.00
C MET A 191 -12.72 -1.09 6.36
N THR A 192 -12.96 -2.08 5.52
CA THR A 192 -14.26 -2.29 4.86
C THR A 192 -15.31 -2.85 5.83
N ARG A 193 -14.91 -3.67 6.79
CA ARG A 193 -15.78 -4.14 7.88
C ARG A 193 -16.21 -2.98 8.80
N ALA A 194 -15.30 -2.08 9.16
CA ALA A 194 -15.62 -0.86 9.90
C ALA A 194 -16.58 0.05 9.11
N THR A 195 -16.48 0.08 7.78
CA THR A 195 -17.42 0.80 6.93
C THR A 195 -18.83 0.18 6.99
N ALA A 196 -18.96 -1.14 6.96
CA ALA A 196 -20.24 -1.83 7.13
C ALA A 196 -20.90 -1.47 8.47
N GLN A 197 -20.13 -1.48 9.56
CA GLN A 197 -20.61 -1.10 10.88
C GLN A 197 -21.13 0.35 10.92
N ARG A 198 -20.42 1.29 10.30
CA ARG A 198 -20.87 2.71 10.21
C ARG A 198 -22.18 2.86 9.42
N LEU A 199 -22.41 1.98 8.45
CA LEU A 199 -23.65 1.95 7.66
C LEU A 199 -24.79 1.18 8.34
N GLY A 200 -24.56 0.58 9.53
CA GLY A 200 -25.55 -0.17 10.28
C GLY A 200 -25.94 -1.52 9.67
N VAL A 201 -25.05 -2.10 8.86
CA VAL A 201 -25.24 -3.43 8.24
C VAL A 201 -24.15 -4.40 8.72
N THR A 202 -24.40 -5.71 8.61
CA THR A 202 -23.36 -6.70 8.90
C THR A 202 -22.30 -6.73 7.82
N PRO A 203 -21.05 -7.15 8.11
CA PRO A 203 -20.02 -7.31 7.09
C PRO A 203 -20.46 -8.22 5.93
N GLU A 204 -21.20 -9.30 6.23
CA GLU A 204 -21.71 -10.25 5.24
C GLU A 204 -22.73 -9.62 4.30
N GLN A 205 -23.68 -8.84 4.86
CA GLN A 205 -24.68 -8.11 4.06
C GLN A 205 -24.01 -7.08 3.16
N PHE A 206 -23.00 -6.37 3.68
CA PHE A 206 -22.24 -5.40 2.92
C PHE A 206 -21.45 -6.06 1.79
N GLN A 207 -20.74 -7.16 2.07
CA GLN A 207 -20.03 -7.94 1.07
C GLN A 207 -20.97 -8.50 -0.02
N GLN A 208 -22.13 -9.02 0.37
CA GLN A 208 -23.14 -9.52 -0.57
C GLN A 208 -23.63 -8.42 -1.51
N GLY A 209 -23.92 -7.23 -0.97
CA GLY A 209 -24.32 -6.07 -1.79
C GLY A 209 -23.24 -5.65 -2.78
N MET A 210 -21.98 -5.55 -2.30
CA MET A 210 -20.84 -5.19 -3.16
C MET A 210 -20.57 -6.25 -4.22
N SER A 211 -20.69 -7.54 -3.88
CA SER A 211 -20.47 -8.64 -4.82
C SER A 211 -21.40 -8.60 -6.05
N GLN A 212 -22.62 -8.08 -5.88
CA GLN A 212 -23.57 -7.94 -6.98
C GLN A 212 -23.12 -6.90 -8.04
N MET A 213 -22.35 -5.90 -7.61
CA MET A 213 -21.81 -4.84 -8.47
C MET A 213 -20.47 -5.21 -9.13
N ILE A 214 -19.76 -6.19 -8.57
CA ILE A 214 -18.46 -6.63 -9.08
C ILE A 214 -18.66 -7.68 -10.18
N PRO A 215 -18.05 -7.55 -11.38
CA PRO A 215 -18.18 -8.52 -12.46
C PRO A 215 -17.82 -9.96 -12.06
N LEU A 216 -16.77 -10.18 -11.24
CA LEU A 216 -16.42 -11.50 -10.71
C LEU A 216 -17.34 -12.00 -9.60
N ARG A 217 -18.40 -11.24 -9.23
CA ARG A 217 -19.45 -11.63 -8.28
C ARG A 217 -18.94 -12.02 -6.89
N ARG A 218 -17.81 -11.49 -6.49
CA ARG A 218 -17.24 -11.62 -5.14
C ARG A 218 -16.40 -10.40 -4.78
N VAL A 219 -16.19 -10.19 -3.50
CA VAL A 219 -15.19 -9.24 -2.98
C VAL A 219 -13.78 -9.83 -3.15
N GLY A 220 -12.78 -8.97 -3.29
CA GLY A 220 -11.39 -9.37 -3.34
C GLY A 220 -10.83 -9.67 -1.95
N GLN A 221 -9.73 -10.42 -1.92
CA GLN A 221 -8.97 -10.72 -0.70
C GLN A 221 -7.66 -9.91 -0.66
N PRO A 222 -7.14 -9.56 0.52
CA PRO A 222 -5.84 -8.89 0.65
C PRO A 222 -4.70 -9.59 -0.08
N SER A 223 -4.70 -10.93 -0.09
CA SER A 223 -3.70 -11.76 -0.78
C SER A 223 -3.70 -11.56 -2.30
N GLU A 224 -4.85 -11.23 -2.92
CA GLU A 224 -4.93 -10.98 -4.36
C GLU A 224 -4.25 -9.65 -4.73
N VAL A 225 -4.39 -8.64 -3.87
CA VAL A 225 -3.67 -7.36 -4.01
C VAL A 225 -2.18 -7.57 -3.78
N ALA A 226 -1.81 -8.31 -2.71
CA ALA A 226 -0.44 -8.64 -2.37
C ALA A 226 0.29 -9.37 -3.51
N SER A 227 -0.40 -10.24 -4.24
CA SER A 227 0.17 -10.97 -5.40
C SER A 227 0.58 -10.03 -6.53
N VAL A 228 -0.22 -9.00 -6.81
CA VAL A 228 0.12 -7.99 -7.83
C VAL A 228 1.26 -7.10 -7.34
N ILE A 229 1.27 -6.73 -6.05
CA ILE A 229 2.37 -5.96 -5.46
C ILE A 229 3.68 -6.74 -5.55
N ALA A 230 3.69 -8.04 -5.21
CA ALA A 230 4.86 -8.89 -5.28
C ALA A 230 5.39 -9.05 -6.73
N PHE A 231 4.49 -9.16 -7.72
CA PHE A 231 4.88 -9.10 -9.14
C PHE A 231 5.58 -7.79 -9.48
N LEU A 232 4.99 -6.65 -9.13
CA LEU A 232 5.58 -5.33 -9.41
C LEU A 232 6.89 -5.07 -8.66
N ALA A 233 7.11 -5.74 -7.54
CA ALA A 233 8.34 -5.69 -6.76
C ALA A 233 9.45 -6.60 -7.31
N SER A 234 9.16 -7.50 -8.24
CA SER A 234 10.08 -8.49 -8.77
C SER A 234 10.76 -8.06 -10.08
N GLU A 235 11.74 -8.86 -10.54
CA GLU A 235 12.37 -8.70 -11.84
C GLU A 235 11.43 -8.99 -13.01
N ASP A 236 10.36 -9.77 -12.80
CA ASP A 236 9.34 -10.05 -13.82
C ASP A 236 8.64 -8.77 -14.29
N ALA A 237 8.66 -7.70 -13.46
CA ALA A 237 8.11 -6.39 -13.76
C ALA A 237 9.19 -5.34 -14.12
N SER A 238 10.41 -5.75 -14.48
CA SER A 238 11.54 -4.84 -14.69
C SER A 238 11.30 -3.78 -15.79
N TYR A 239 10.38 -4.02 -16.71
CA TYR A 239 10.00 -3.08 -17.77
C TYR A 239 8.59 -2.49 -17.56
N VAL A 240 8.01 -2.67 -16.36
CA VAL A 240 6.71 -2.08 -15.96
C VAL A 240 6.98 -0.90 -15.03
N SER A 241 6.76 0.33 -15.51
CA SER A 241 6.96 1.55 -14.73
C SER A 241 5.94 2.61 -15.11
N GLY A 242 5.48 3.41 -14.15
CA GLY A 242 4.47 4.45 -14.32
C GLY A 242 3.04 3.92 -14.49
N GLN A 243 2.80 2.62 -14.25
CA GLN A 243 1.51 1.99 -14.51
C GLN A 243 0.60 2.04 -13.27
N ILE A 244 -0.71 2.07 -13.55
CA ILE A 244 -1.77 1.96 -12.53
C ILE A 244 -2.51 0.66 -12.81
N ILE A 245 -2.32 -0.35 -11.94
CA ILE A 245 -2.94 -1.66 -12.11
C ILE A 245 -4.15 -1.76 -11.17
N TYR A 246 -5.34 -1.88 -11.76
CA TYR A 246 -6.57 -2.08 -11.01
C TYR A 246 -6.75 -3.54 -10.62
N VAL A 247 -6.96 -3.79 -9.32
CA VAL A 247 -7.25 -5.12 -8.74
C VAL A 247 -8.66 -5.05 -8.15
N ALA A 248 -9.67 -5.17 -9.01
CA ALA A 248 -11.04 -4.79 -8.69
C ALA A 248 -12.10 -5.83 -9.09
N GLY A 249 -11.71 -6.97 -9.63
CA GLY A 249 -12.67 -8.01 -10.08
C GLY A 249 -13.46 -7.64 -11.34
N GLY A 250 -13.02 -6.58 -12.05
CA GLY A 250 -13.63 -6.10 -13.30
C GLY A 250 -13.01 -4.79 -13.76
N PRO A 251 -13.50 -4.20 -14.87
CA PRO A 251 -13.02 -2.92 -15.37
C PRO A 251 -13.22 -1.80 -14.32
N ALA A 252 -12.21 -0.93 -14.17
CA ALA A 252 -12.31 0.22 -13.29
C ALA A 252 -13.33 1.24 -13.82
N GLY A 253 -14.13 1.83 -12.94
CA GLY A 253 -15.13 2.85 -13.30
C GLY A 253 -16.47 2.30 -13.78
N VAL A 254 -16.64 1.01 -13.89
CA VAL A 254 -17.94 0.38 -14.16
C VAL A 254 -18.55 -0.07 -12.83
N LEU A 255 -19.19 0.85 -12.13
CA LEU A 255 -20.23 0.53 -11.15
C LEU A 255 -21.53 0.42 -11.95
N MET A 256 -21.90 -0.79 -12.29
CA MET A 256 -23.23 -1.06 -12.87
C MET A 256 -24.28 -1.10 -11.77
#